data_7bf16398ea135b243043148fbae081e2
#
_entry.id   7bf16398ea135b243043148fbae081e2
#
_cell.length_a   1.000
_cell.length_b   1.000
_cell.length_c   1.000
_cell.angle_alpha   90.00
_cell.angle_beta   90.00
_cell.angle_gamma   90.00
#
_symmetry.space_group_name_H-M   'P 1'
#
loop_
_entity.id
_entity.type
_entity.pdbx_description
1 polymer ?
#
loop_
_entity_poly.entity_id
_entity_poly.type
_entity_poly.pdbx_seq_one_letter_code
_entity_poly.pdbx_strand_id
1 'polypeptide(L)'
;MNRKLTILDIARLSGVGKSTVSRVLTNDPKVKPETRAKVEQVIAESGYVPSKSAQTMRGGSQKVVGIIISRLDSPSENKAVSTMLQAFYAHGYDVVIMESQFSREKTNAHLKVLAKRQVDGVIVFGFTDIDHDALLSWQHRCVLLAMHSDEISSINYDNAGVIERALQHLAQKQLRDIAFIGVDPCDKTTGEQRLNAYLNWCTEHEIVANYQTGQLHHESAYLLVDKVLTEQTQAIVCASDTLALGVIKRLQELQRDDVVVTGVGGNELLSFLFPNIFSVDPGYREAGKLAADLLIEQLCGSDHSCVHLTQMPVSR
;
A
#
# COMPACT_ATOMS: atom_id res chain seq x y z
N MET A 1 30.21 26.43 -11.28
CA MET A 1 29.14 25.59 -11.88
C MET A 1 29.79 24.36 -12.48
N ASN A 2 29.68 23.20 -11.84
CA ASN A 2 30.18 21.93 -12.39
C ASN A 2 29.28 21.51 -13.56
N ARG A 3 29.81 21.64 -14.79
CA ARG A 3 29.11 21.17 -16.01
C ARG A 3 28.96 19.64 -15.93
N LYS A 4 27.73 19.14 -15.91
CA LYS A 4 27.46 17.69 -15.99
C LYS A 4 28.09 17.14 -17.27
N LEU A 5 28.95 16.14 -17.12
CA LEU A 5 29.56 15.44 -18.25
C LEU A 5 28.49 14.77 -19.11
N THR A 6 28.67 14.76 -20.39
CA THR A 6 27.78 14.15 -21.39
C THR A 6 28.43 12.91 -22.00
N ILE A 7 27.64 12.05 -22.67
CA ILE A 7 28.17 10.90 -23.42
C ILE A 7 29.23 11.32 -24.50
N LEU A 8 29.13 12.54 -25.02
CA LEU A 8 30.12 13.09 -25.95
C LEU A 8 31.44 13.40 -25.25
N ASP A 9 31.39 13.85 -24.00
CA ASP A 9 32.61 14.11 -23.23
C ASP A 9 33.33 12.80 -22.92
N ILE A 10 32.59 11.71 -22.54
CA ILE A 10 33.15 10.39 -22.35
C ILE A 10 33.75 9.83 -23.65
N ALA A 11 33.06 9.98 -24.77
CA ALA A 11 33.58 9.60 -26.09
C ALA A 11 34.92 10.25 -26.38
N ARG A 12 35.03 11.56 -26.11
CA ARG A 12 36.27 12.33 -26.28
C ARG A 12 37.38 11.86 -25.34
N LEU A 13 37.06 11.69 -24.05
CA LEU A 13 38.03 11.26 -23.04
C LEU A 13 38.54 9.83 -23.26
N SER A 14 37.67 8.95 -23.72
CA SER A 14 38.05 7.54 -24.02
C SER A 14 38.60 7.34 -25.44
N GLY A 15 38.57 8.36 -26.30
CA GLY A 15 39.06 8.29 -27.68
C GLY A 15 38.28 7.32 -28.56
N VAL A 16 36.97 7.09 -28.27
CA VAL A 16 36.12 6.23 -29.09
C VAL A 16 34.86 6.99 -29.56
N GLY A 17 34.16 6.46 -30.54
CA GLY A 17 32.95 7.10 -31.04
C GLY A 17 31.80 7.07 -30.03
N LYS A 18 30.88 8.08 -30.06
CA LYS A 18 29.66 8.15 -29.24
C LYS A 18 28.85 6.84 -29.29
N SER A 19 28.74 6.23 -30.46
CA SER A 19 28.04 4.91 -30.63
C SER A 19 28.72 3.78 -29.87
N THR A 20 30.05 3.78 -29.77
CA THR A 20 30.82 2.80 -29.04
C THR A 20 30.64 2.96 -27.54
N VAL A 21 30.71 4.20 -27.00
CA VAL A 21 30.39 4.50 -25.61
C VAL A 21 28.98 4.00 -25.26
N SER A 22 28.02 4.31 -26.14
CA SER A 22 26.65 3.86 -25.97
C SER A 22 26.49 2.35 -25.93
N ARG A 23 27.22 1.58 -26.75
CA ARG A 23 27.24 0.13 -26.74
C ARG A 23 27.88 -0.44 -25.47
N VAL A 24 28.92 0.20 -24.96
CA VAL A 24 29.52 -0.16 -23.67
C VAL A 24 28.52 0.01 -22.54
N LEU A 25 27.82 1.15 -22.49
CA LEU A 25 26.80 1.45 -21.47
C LEU A 25 25.58 0.51 -21.52
N THR A 26 25.32 -0.13 -22.68
CA THR A 26 24.24 -1.12 -22.85
C THR A 26 24.72 -2.58 -22.79
N ASN A 27 25.96 -2.81 -22.38
CA ASN A 27 26.57 -4.15 -22.31
C ASN A 27 26.54 -4.94 -23.62
N ASP A 28 26.56 -4.27 -24.78
CA ASP A 28 26.52 -4.92 -26.10
C ASP A 28 27.73 -5.92 -26.23
N PRO A 29 27.46 -7.21 -26.46
CA PRO A 29 28.52 -8.23 -26.56
C PRO A 29 29.44 -8.02 -27.77
N LYS A 30 29.07 -7.21 -28.74
CA LYS A 30 29.86 -6.90 -29.93
C LYS A 30 31.01 -5.92 -29.67
N VAL A 31 31.08 -5.33 -28.46
CA VAL A 31 32.19 -4.43 -28.09
C VAL A 31 33.38 -5.24 -27.62
N LYS A 32 34.55 -5.01 -28.23
CA LYS A 32 35.81 -5.67 -27.85
C LYS A 32 36.13 -5.42 -26.36
N PRO A 33 36.63 -6.43 -25.61
CA PRO A 33 36.93 -6.28 -24.18
C PRO A 33 37.86 -5.10 -23.83
N GLU A 34 38.89 -4.88 -24.65
CA GLU A 34 39.86 -3.76 -24.48
C GLU A 34 39.17 -2.38 -24.60
N THR A 35 38.26 -2.25 -25.59
CA THR A 35 37.48 -1.02 -25.79
C THR A 35 36.51 -0.78 -24.65
N ARG A 36 35.88 -1.85 -24.14
CA ARG A 36 35.00 -1.80 -22.99
C ARG A 36 35.74 -1.33 -21.74
N ALA A 37 36.86 -1.98 -21.40
CA ALA A 37 37.67 -1.62 -20.25
C ALA A 37 38.12 -0.15 -20.27
N LYS A 38 38.55 0.34 -21.43
CA LYS A 38 38.97 1.74 -21.62
C LYS A 38 37.84 2.74 -21.35
N VAL A 39 36.63 2.46 -21.81
CA VAL A 39 35.47 3.34 -21.59
C VAL A 39 35.01 3.27 -20.13
N GLU A 40 34.96 2.10 -19.54
CA GLU A 40 34.58 1.89 -18.12
C GLU A 40 35.56 2.58 -17.17
N GLN A 41 36.85 2.55 -17.46
CA GLN A 41 37.86 3.29 -16.70
C GLN A 41 37.60 4.79 -16.73
N VAL A 42 37.36 5.37 -17.91
CA VAL A 42 37.04 6.80 -18.05
C VAL A 42 35.76 7.18 -17.32
N ILE A 43 34.74 6.32 -17.34
CA ILE A 43 33.48 6.53 -16.61
C ILE A 43 33.75 6.57 -15.11
N ALA A 44 34.53 5.60 -14.59
CA ALA A 44 34.88 5.52 -13.17
C ALA A 44 35.70 6.74 -12.70
N GLU A 45 36.72 7.15 -13.47
CA GLU A 45 37.57 8.28 -13.15
C GLU A 45 36.87 9.64 -13.26
N SER A 46 35.94 9.77 -14.21
CA SER A 46 35.22 11.03 -14.44
C SER A 46 33.98 11.22 -13.56
N GLY A 47 33.53 10.19 -12.84
CA GLY A 47 32.28 10.22 -12.10
C GLY A 47 31.04 10.41 -13.01
N TYR A 48 31.15 10.07 -14.29
CA TYR A 48 30.05 10.19 -15.24
C TYR A 48 28.94 9.20 -14.88
N VAL A 49 27.76 9.73 -14.62
CA VAL A 49 26.52 8.94 -14.46
C VAL A 49 25.72 9.07 -15.75
N PRO A 50 25.49 7.97 -16.48
CA PRO A 50 24.65 8.00 -17.68
C PRO A 50 23.28 8.58 -17.35
N SER A 51 22.81 9.56 -18.13
CA SER A 51 21.43 10.06 -17.93
C SER A 51 20.46 8.96 -18.36
N LYS A 52 19.55 8.57 -17.45
CA LYS A 52 18.48 7.60 -17.75
C LYS A 52 17.69 8.00 -19.01
N SER A 53 17.48 9.30 -19.25
CA SER A 53 16.86 9.84 -20.48
C SER A 53 17.57 9.43 -21.78
N ALA A 54 18.89 9.24 -21.77
CA ALA A 54 19.62 8.79 -22.96
C ALA A 54 19.43 7.29 -23.24
N GLN A 55 19.06 6.50 -22.24
CA GLN A 55 18.72 5.08 -22.37
C GLN A 55 17.29 4.91 -22.89
N THR A 56 16.34 5.72 -22.40
CA THR A 56 14.90 5.68 -22.75
C THR A 56 14.63 6.13 -24.20
N MET A 57 15.43 7.03 -24.77
CA MET A 57 15.30 7.45 -26.20
C MET A 57 15.43 6.28 -27.20
N ARG A 58 15.70 5.07 -26.73
CA ARG A 58 15.87 3.86 -27.55
C ARG A 58 14.81 2.79 -27.29
N GLY A 59 13.68 3.14 -26.65
CA GLY A 59 12.55 2.23 -26.44
C GLY A 59 12.73 1.24 -25.28
N GLY A 60 13.69 1.47 -24.36
CA GLY A 60 13.87 0.66 -23.16
C GLY A 60 13.03 1.17 -21.99
N SER A 61 12.52 0.26 -21.14
CA SER A 61 11.92 0.55 -19.84
C SER A 61 12.90 1.37 -18.98
N GLN A 62 12.39 2.36 -18.24
CA GLN A 62 13.20 3.12 -17.27
C GLN A 62 13.52 2.34 -16.01
N LYS A 63 12.84 1.20 -15.82
CA LYS A 63 12.86 0.43 -14.57
C LYS A 63 12.50 1.32 -13.38
N VAL A 64 11.47 2.14 -13.53
CA VAL A 64 10.94 3.01 -12.47
C VAL A 64 9.44 2.80 -12.38
N VAL A 65 8.94 2.57 -11.17
CA VAL A 65 7.50 2.47 -10.87
C VAL A 65 7.09 3.54 -9.85
N GLY A 66 5.83 3.95 -9.93
CA GLY A 66 5.21 4.83 -8.94
C GLY A 66 4.37 4.06 -7.93
N ILE A 67 4.36 4.51 -6.67
CA ILE A 67 3.39 4.09 -5.67
C ILE A 67 2.72 5.36 -5.13
N ILE A 68 1.40 5.46 -5.26
CA ILE A 68 0.61 6.54 -4.67
C ILE A 68 -0.12 5.96 -3.47
N ILE A 69 0.32 6.33 -2.28
CA ILE A 69 -0.28 5.94 -1.00
C ILE A 69 -1.28 7.01 -0.53
N SER A 70 -2.19 6.64 0.37
CA SER A 70 -3.11 7.62 0.94
C SER A 70 -2.44 8.42 2.04
N ARG A 71 -1.69 7.76 2.95
CA ARG A 71 -1.00 8.41 4.08
C ARG A 71 0.33 7.74 4.39
N LEU A 72 1.37 8.56 4.55
CA LEU A 72 2.71 8.10 4.94
C LEU A 72 2.77 7.56 6.38
N ASP A 73 1.88 8.02 7.25
CA ASP A 73 1.78 7.57 8.64
C ASP A 73 0.88 6.34 8.83
N SER A 74 0.32 5.77 7.76
CA SER A 74 -0.55 4.59 7.82
C SER A 74 0.24 3.30 8.07
N PRO A 75 0.08 2.63 9.24
CA PRO A 75 0.77 1.37 9.50
C PRO A 75 0.42 0.25 8.51
N SER A 76 -0.82 0.22 8.04
CA SER A 76 -1.30 -0.77 7.06
C SER A 76 -0.65 -0.57 5.68
N GLU A 77 -0.64 0.66 5.19
CA GLU A 77 -0.01 0.98 3.90
C GLU A 77 1.50 0.76 3.95
N ASN A 78 2.15 1.12 5.06
CA ASN A 78 3.59 0.90 5.25
C ASN A 78 3.96 -0.58 5.20
N LYS A 79 3.13 -1.48 5.75
CA LYS A 79 3.33 -2.93 5.64
C LYS A 79 3.29 -3.40 4.20
N ALA A 80 2.29 -2.96 3.42
CA ALA A 80 2.15 -3.31 2.01
C ALA A 80 3.31 -2.73 1.18
N VAL A 81 3.62 -1.44 1.35
CA VAL A 81 4.73 -0.78 0.64
C VAL A 81 6.07 -1.45 0.92
N SER A 82 6.34 -1.86 2.16
CA SER A 82 7.58 -2.56 2.52
C SER A 82 7.82 -3.81 1.67
N THR A 83 6.79 -4.61 1.43
CA THR A 83 6.90 -5.82 0.59
C THR A 83 6.92 -5.50 -0.91
N MET A 84 6.20 -4.46 -1.35
CA MET A 84 6.31 -3.96 -2.73
C MET A 84 7.74 -3.53 -3.06
N LEU A 85 8.39 -2.77 -2.18
CA LEU A 85 9.78 -2.32 -2.36
C LEU A 85 10.73 -3.50 -2.53
N GLN A 86 10.60 -4.55 -1.70
CA GLN A 86 11.43 -5.74 -1.82
C GLN A 86 11.25 -6.43 -3.17
N ALA A 87 10.00 -6.58 -3.63
CA ALA A 87 9.69 -7.20 -4.93
C ALA A 87 10.24 -6.36 -6.10
N PHE A 88 10.01 -5.04 -6.10
CA PHE A 88 10.50 -4.15 -7.16
C PHE A 88 12.02 -4.10 -7.22
N TYR A 89 12.71 -3.99 -6.09
CA TYR A 89 14.19 -3.97 -6.05
C TYR A 89 14.78 -5.29 -6.54
N ALA A 90 14.16 -6.44 -6.20
CA ALA A 90 14.59 -7.74 -6.71
C ALA A 90 14.53 -7.85 -8.25
N HIS A 91 13.60 -7.09 -8.89
CA HIS A 91 13.46 -7.02 -10.34
C HIS A 91 14.18 -5.80 -10.98
N GLY A 92 14.96 -5.07 -10.21
CA GLY A 92 15.77 -3.94 -10.67
C GLY A 92 14.97 -2.67 -10.97
N TYR A 93 13.78 -2.52 -10.37
CA TYR A 93 13.00 -1.28 -10.46
C TYR A 93 13.38 -0.30 -9.35
N ASP A 94 13.54 0.98 -9.70
CA ASP A 94 13.50 2.08 -8.74
C ASP A 94 12.04 2.43 -8.42
N VAL A 95 11.77 2.95 -7.21
CA VAL A 95 10.40 3.28 -6.78
C VAL A 95 10.29 4.75 -6.40
N VAL A 96 9.22 5.40 -6.86
CA VAL A 96 8.81 6.76 -6.46
C VAL A 96 7.54 6.65 -5.64
N ILE A 97 7.60 7.06 -4.37
CA ILE A 97 6.43 7.07 -3.48
C ILE A 97 5.88 8.49 -3.39
N MET A 98 4.56 8.64 -3.51
CA MET A 98 3.85 9.91 -3.42
C MET A 98 2.62 9.74 -2.52
N GLU A 99 2.24 10.79 -1.77
CA GLU A 99 1.12 10.77 -0.84
C GLU A 99 -0.07 11.58 -1.36
N SER A 100 -1.25 10.97 -1.44
CA SER A 100 -2.48 11.62 -1.94
C SER A 100 -3.30 12.30 -0.86
N GLN A 101 -3.21 11.88 0.40
CA GLN A 101 -4.03 12.35 1.52
C GLN A 101 -5.55 12.21 1.24
N PHE A 102 -5.96 11.11 0.58
CA PHE A 102 -7.32 10.85 0.13
C PHE A 102 -7.88 11.94 -0.80
N SER A 103 -7.01 12.74 -1.46
CA SER A 103 -7.44 13.80 -2.38
C SER A 103 -7.39 13.32 -3.83
N ARG A 104 -8.54 13.42 -4.51
CA ARG A 104 -8.69 13.20 -5.95
C ARG A 104 -7.73 14.08 -6.75
N GLU A 105 -7.65 15.38 -6.40
CA GLU A 105 -6.83 16.37 -7.09
C GLU A 105 -5.34 16.05 -6.97
N LYS A 106 -4.89 15.66 -5.75
CA LYS A 106 -3.50 15.26 -5.51
C LYS A 106 -3.15 13.99 -6.26
N THR A 107 -4.04 12.97 -6.23
CA THR A 107 -3.85 11.73 -6.99
C THR A 107 -3.66 12.02 -8.47
N ASN A 108 -4.55 12.84 -9.07
CA ASN A 108 -4.47 13.22 -10.47
C ASN A 108 -3.20 14.03 -10.79
N ALA A 109 -2.78 14.92 -9.90
CA ALA A 109 -1.53 15.65 -10.04
C ALA A 109 -0.32 14.70 -10.01
N HIS A 110 -0.32 13.73 -9.10
CA HIS A 110 0.74 12.71 -9.00
C HIS A 110 0.82 11.82 -10.23
N LEU A 111 -0.32 11.35 -10.75
CA LEU A 111 -0.37 10.58 -12.01
C LEU A 111 0.23 11.39 -13.18
N LYS A 112 -0.09 12.68 -13.28
CA LYS A 112 0.51 13.57 -14.30
C LYS A 112 2.01 13.73 -14.12
N VAL A 113 2.51 13.84 -12.89
CA VAL A 113 3.95 13.91 -12.59
C VAL A 113 4.66 12.61 -12.98
N LEU A 114 4.08 11.46 -12.61
CA LEU A 114 4.62 10.13 -12.95
C LEU A 114 4.63 9.91 -14.46
N ALA A 115 3.58 10.33 -15.19
CA ALA A 115 3.54 10.29 -16.66
C ALA A 115 4.66 11.14 -17.29
N LYS A 116 4.88 12.38 -16.81
CA LYS A 116 5.98 13.24 -17.27
C LYS A 116 7.35 12.64 -16.99
N ARG A 117 7.49 11.89 -15.90
CA ARG A 117 8.71 11.16 -15.55
C ARG A 117 8.86 9.85 -16.32
N GLN A 118 7.87 9.49 -17.12
CA GLN A 118 7.84 8.26 -17.93
C GLN A 118 8.07 7.00 -17.09
N VAL A 119 7.46 6.91 -15.90
CA VAL A 119 7.51 5.68 -15.11
C VAL A 119 6.80 4.57 -15.86
N ASP A 120 7.28 3.33 -15.69
CA ASP A 120 6.76 2.17 -16.43
C ASP A 120 5.35 1.78 -15.98
N GLY A 121 5.06 1.88 -14.67
CA GLY A 121 3.75 1.57 -14.12
C GLY A 121 3.52 2.21 -12.75
N VAL A 122 2.30 2.04 -12.21
CA VAL A 122 1.89 2.62 -10.93
C VAL A 122 1.09 1.62 -10.09
N ILE A 123 1.28 1.67 -8.77
CA ILE A 123 0.32 1.12 -7.80
C ILE A 123 -0.35 2.29 -7.10
N VAL A 124 -1.67 2.25 -6.97
CA VAL A 124 -2.44 3.31 -6.32
C VAL A 124 -3.27 2.69 -5.19
N PHE A 125 -3.14 3.22 -3.98
CA PHE A 125 -4.06 2.90 -2.90
C PHE A 125 -5.38 3.60 -3.16
N GLY A 126 -6.44 2.82 -3.33
CA GLY A 126 -7.77 3.30 -3.64
C GLY A 126 -8.47 3.91 -2.42
N PHE A 127 -9.36 4.85 -2.68
CA PHE A 127 -10.28 5.46 -1.71
C PHE A 127 -11.57 5.86 -2.41
N THR A 128 -12.64 6.09 -1.67
CA THR A 128 -14.01 6.23 -2.18
C THR A 128 -14.16 7.23 -3.34
N ASP A 129 -13.50 8.38 -3.26
CA ASP A 129 -13.64 9.47 -4.26
C ASP A 129 -12.53 9.49 -5.32
N ILE A 130 -11.82 8.37 -5.53
CA ILE A 130 -10.75 8.31 -6.52
C ILE A 130 -11.30 8.53 -7.94
N ASP A 131 -10.51 9.17 -8.79
CA ASP A 131 -10.86 9.44 -10.17
C ASP A 131 -10.54 8.24 -11.07
N HIS A 132 -11.54 7.42 -11.36
CA HIS A 132 -11.40 6.25 -12.22
C HIS A 132 -10.96 6.61 -13.64
N ASP A 133 -11.50 7.72 -14.22
CA ASP A 133 -11.13 8.14 -15.58
C ASP A 133 -9.63 8.49 -15.69
N ALA A 134 -9.09 9.13 -14.65
CA ALA A 134 -7.65 9.42 -14.61
C ALA A 134 -6.80 8.15 -14.54
N LEU A 135 -7.30 7.11 -13.86
CA LEU A 135 -6.61 5.82 -13.75
C LEU A 135 -6.70 4.99 -15.04
N LEU A 136 -7.78 5.10 -15.83
CA LEU A 136 -7.95 4.37 -17.09
C LEU A 136 -6.81 4.65 -18.09
N SER A 137 -6.21 5.84 -18.04
CA SER A 137 -5.02 6.15 -18.86
C SER A 137 -3.79 5.28 -18.52
N TRP A 138 -3.84 4.58 -17.38
CA TRP A 138 -2.82 3.67 -16.88
C TRP A 138 -3.26 2.20 -16.87
N GLN A 139 -4.44 1.87 -17.39
CA GLN A 139 -5.15 0.59 -17.24
C GLN A 139 -4.24 -0.65 -17.29
N HIS A 140 -3.37 -0.76 -18.31
CA HIS A 140 -2.50 -1.92 -18.52
C HIS A 140 -1.17 -1.88 -17.76
N ARG A 141 -0.97 -0.86 -16.92
CA ARG A 141 0.23 -0.65 -16.12
C ARG A 141 -0.10 0.01 -14.77
N CYS A 142 -1.29 -0.31 -14.28
CA CYS A 142 -1.80 0.13 -13.00
C CYS A 142 -2.36 -1.04 -12.22
N VAL A 143 -2.05 -1.09 -10.93
CA VAL A 143 -2.73 -1.97 -9.97
C VAL A 143 -3.34 -1.10 -8.88
N LEU A 144 -4.64 -1.28 -8.63
CA LEU A 144 -5.38 -0.62 -7.57
C LEU A 144 -5.35 -1.51 -6.32
N LEU A 145 -4.99 -0.96 -5.18
CA LEU A 145 -4.95 -1.69 -3.91
C LEU A 145 -5.97 -1.11 -2.93
N ALA A 146 -6.63 -1.99 -2.17
CA ALA A 146 -7.67 -1.67 -1.19
C ALA A 146 -8.99 -1.14 -1.78
N MET A 147 -9.19 -1.27 -3.09
CA MET A 147 -10.43 -0.88 -3.76
C MET A 147 -10.64 -1.74 -5.01
N HIS A 148 -11.88 -2.08 -5.32
CA HIS A 148 -12.26 -2.79 -6.54
C HIS A 148 -12.44 -1.83 -7.73
N SER A 149 -12.09 -2.32 -8.92
CA SER A 149 -12.41 -1.70 -10.20
C SER A 149 -12.64 -2.80 -11.23
N ASP A 150 -13.64 -2.68 -12.08
CA ASP A 150 -13.90 -3.66 -13.15
C ASP A 150 -12.90 -3.52 -14.32
N GLU A 151 -12.25 -2.37 -14.46
CA GLU A 151 -11.44 -2.01 -15.63
C GLU A 151 -9.94 -1.94 -15.35
N ILE A 152 -9.54 -2.00 -14.07
CA ILE A 152 -8.15 -1.92 -13.62
C ILE A 152 -7.88 -3.08 -12.69
N SER A 153 -6.77 -3.76 -12.88
CA SER A 153 -6.36 -4.84 -11.97
C SER A 153 -6.35 -4.37 -10.54
N SER A 154 -6.97 -5.13 -9.65
CA SER A 154 -7.20 -4.69 -8.29
C SER A 154 -7.00 -5.80 -7.26
N ILE A 155 -6.52 -5.41 -6.08
CA ILE A 155 -6.40 -6.28 -4.92
C ILE A 155 -7.16 -5.63 -3.76
N ASN A 156 -8.20 -6.31 -3.31
CA ASN A 156 -9.00 -5.91 -2.16
C ASN A 156 -8.62 -6.69 -0.91
N TYR A 157 -9.10 -6.19 0.22
CA TYR A 157 -9.09 -6.94 1.48
C TYR A 157 -10.47 -7.51 1.77
N ASP A 158 -10.51 -8.66 2.42
CA ASP A 158 -11.75 -9.21 2.97
C ASP A 158 -12.16 -8.45 4.24
N ASN A 159 -12.75 -7.28 4.03
CA ASN A 159 -13.16 -6.37 5.12
C ASN A 159 -14.29 -6.95 5.98
N ALA A 160 -15.14 -7.82 5.44
CA ALA A 160 -16.15 -8.50 6.23
C ALA A 160 -15.52 -9.60 7.09
N GLY A 161 -14.73 -10.48 6.48
CA GLY A 161 -14.11 -11.60 7.18
C GLY A 161 -13.16 -11.20 8.32
N VAL A 162 -12.51 -10.01 8.26
CA VAL A 162 -11.69 -9.56 9.40
C VAL A 162 -12.55 -9.24 10.64
N ILE A 163 -13.75 -8.68 10.46
CA ILE A 163 -14.67 -8.38 11.56
C ILE A 163 -15.33 -9.65 12.05
N GLU A 164 -15.76 -10.53 11.15
CA GLU A 164 -16.33 -11.83 11.50
C GLU A 164 -15.35 -12.66 12.35
N ARG A 165 -14.05 -12.69 11.99
CA ARG A 165 -13.02 -13.38 12.80
C ARG A 165 -12.87 -12.77 14.20
N ALA A 166 -12.92 -11.43 14.32
CA ALA A 166 -12.89 -10.78 15.62
C ALA A 166 -14.09 -11.16 16.47
N LEU A 167 -15.30 -11.14 15.89
CA LEU A 167 -16.54 -11.53 16.55
C LEU A 167 -16.57 -13.01 16.93
N GLN A 168 -16.12 -13.90 16.04
CA GLN A 168 -15.98 -15.33 16.32
C GLN A 168 -15.03 -15.59 17.50
N HIS A 169 -13.91 -14.87 17.58
CA HIS A 169 -12.99 -14.96 18.72
C HIS A 169 -13.67 -14.58 20.04
N LEU A 170 -14.49 -13.53 20.05
CA LEU A 170 -15.25 -13.12 21.23
C LEU A 170 -16.37 -14.11 21.58
N ALA A 171 -17.07 -14.64 20.59
CA ALA A 171 -18.10 -15.66 20.77
C ALA A 171 -17.54 -16.96 21.37
N GLN A 172 -16.33 -17.39 20.98
CA GLN A 172 -15.64 -18.54 21.60
C GLN A 172 -15.34 -18.31 23.08
N LYS A 173 -15.19 -17.05 23.51
CA LYS A 173 -15.06 -16.65 24.91
C LYS A 173 -16.42 -16.47 25.62
N GLN A 174 -17.52 -16.76 24.93
CA GLN A 174 -18.91 -16.62 25.43
C GLN A 174 -19.30 -15.17 25.76
N LEU A 175 -18.62 -14.17 25.17
CA LEU A 175 -18.95 -12.75 25.29
C LEU A 175 -20.09 -12.42 24.32
N ARG A 176 -21.12 -11.71 24.79
CA ARG A 176 -22.32 -11.39 24.01
C ARG A 176 -22.62 -9.90 23.93
N ASP A 177 -22.33 -9.15 24.99
CA ASP A 177 -22.53 -7.70 25.02
C ASP A 177 -21.32 -7.03 24.37
N ILE A 178 -21.35 -7.00 23.03
CA ILE A 178 -20.24 -6.57 22.17
C ILE A 178 -20.61 -5.25 21.51
N ALA A 179 -19.86 -4.20 21.80
CA ALA A 179 -19.95 -2.92 21.09
C ALA A 179 -18.98 -2.85 19.89
N PHE A 180 -19.22 -1.93 18.97
CA PHE A 180 -18.35 -1.70 17.83
C PHE A 180 -17.96 -0.21 17.72
N ILE A 181 -16.68 0.04 17.49
CA ILE A 181 -16.15 1.37 17.15
C ILE A 181 -15.51 1.30 15.77
N GLY A 182 -16.13 2.02 14.81
CA GLY A 182 -15.77 1.99 13.40
C GLY A 182 -15.34 3.33 12.83
N VAL A 183 -15.03 3.28 11.54
CA VAL A 183 -14.77 4.44 10.69
C VAL A 183 -16.10 4.89 10.08
N ASP A 184 -16.20 6.18 9.73
CA ASP A 184 -17.37 6.74 9.05
C ASP A 184 -17.70 5.93 7.78
N PRO A 185 -18.97 5.50 7.58
CA PRO A 185 -19.40 4.71 6.42
C PRO A 185 -19.24 5.42 5.06
N CYS A 186 -18.92 6.71 5.03
CA CYS A 186 -18.49 7.38 3.80
C CYS A 186 -17.23 6.72 3.21
N ASP A 187 -16.38 6.15 4.04
CA ASP A 187 -15.33 5.21 3.62
C ASP A 187 -15.99 3.85 3.29
N LYS A 188 -16.01 3.51 2.00
CA LYS A 188 -16.68 2.29 1.50
C LYS A 188 -16.00 0.99 1.90
N THR A 189 -14.75 1.02 2.31
CA THR A 189 -13.95 -0.16 2.65
C THR A 189 -13.86 -0.37 4.17
N THR A 190 -13.02 0.40 4.83
CA THR A 190 -12.78 0.29 6.27
C THR A 190 -13.98 0.74 7.12
N GLY A 191 -14.79 1.66 6.60
CA GLY A 191 -16.02 2.15 7.24
C GLY A 191 -17.21 1.25 6.97
N GLU A 192 -17.81 1.36 5.78
CA GLU A 192 -19.09 0.71 5.45
C GLU A 192 -19.02 -0.83 5.51
N GLN A 193 -18.05 -1.45 4.85
CA GLN A 193 -17.99 -2.92 4.79
C GLN A 193 -17.76 -3.56 6.17
N ARG A 194 -16.91 -2.96 7.00
CA ARG A 194 -16.63 -3.48 8.35
C ARG A 194 -17.81 -3.25 9.31
N LEU A 195 -18.47 -2.11 9.20
CA LEU A 195 -19.69 -1.85 9.98
C LEU A 195 -20.81 -2.83 9.58
N ASN A 196 -21.03 -3.03 8.28
CA ASN A 196 -22.05 -3.96 7.79
C ASN A 196 -21.80 -5.39 8.27
N ALA A 197 -20.55 -5.84 8.32
CA ALA A 197 -20.21 -7.15 8.87
C ALA A 197 -20.60 -7.28 10.35
N TYR A 198 -20.37 -6.24 11.16
CA TYR A 198 -20.82 -6.22 12.55
C TYR A 198 -22.36 -6.22 12.67
N LEU A 199 -23.06 -5.42 11.87
CA LEU A 199 -24.52 -5.34 11.88
C LEU A 199 -25.16 -6.66 11.44
N ASN A 200 -24.62 -7.31 10.42
CA ASN A 200 -25.05 -8.62 9.97
C ASN A 200 -24.89 -9.66 11.08
N TRP A 201 -23.71 -9.67 11.72
CA TRP A 201 -23.47 -10.55 12.86
C TRP A 201 -24.50 -10.35 13.99
N CYS A 202 -24.79 -9.11 14.35
CA CYS A 202 -25.79 -8.79 15.36
C CYS A 202 -27.19 -9.32 14.97
N THR A 203 -27.56 -9.17 13.71
CA THR A 203 -28.84 -9.67 13.18
C THR A 203 -28.92 -11.20 13.24
N GLU A 204 -27.86 -11.89 12.80
CA GLU A 204 -27.79 -13.37 12.79
C GLU A 204 -27.81 -14.00 14.18
N HIS A 205 -27.29 -13.27 15.18
CA HIS A 205 -27.21 -13.76 16.57
C HIS A 205 -28.25 -13.15 17.51
N GLU A 206 -29.22 -12.39 16.96
CA GLU A 206 -30.28 -11.72 17.72
C GLU A 206 -29.73 -10.79 18.82
N ILE A 207 -28.61 -10.10 18.54
CA ILE A 207 -27.97 -9.13 19.44
C ILE A 207 -28.38 -7.72 19.05
N VAL A 208 -28.69 -6.88 20.02
CA VAL A 208 -28.94 -5.44 19.78
C VAL A 208 -27.62 -4.76 19.44
N ALA A 209 -27.55 -4.18 18.25
CA ALA A 209 -26.33 -3.50 17.79
C ALA A 209 -26.05 -2.24 18.64
N ASN A 210 -24.84 -2.15 19.16
CA ASN A 210 -24.32 -1.01 19.92
C ASN A 210 -23.04 -0.52 19.24
N TYR A 211 -23.08 0.60 18.51
CA TYR A 211 -21.93 1.06 17.76
C TYR A 211 -21.85 2.57 17.63
N GLN A 212 -20.64 3.04 17.38
CA GLN A 212 -20.33 4.41 16.97
C GLN A 212 -19.29 4.40 15.86
N THR A 213 -19.35 5.40 15.01
CA THR A 213 -18.38 5.63 13.92
C THR A 213 -17.79 7.02 13.98
N GLY A 214 -16.56 7.18 13.47
CA GLY A 214 -15.87 8.45 13.45
C GLY A 214 -14.67 8.43 12.50
N GLN A 215 -13.72 9.30 12.74
CA GLN A 215 -12.50 9.38 11.93
C GLN A 215 -11.57 8.20 12.22
N LEU A 216 -10.78 7.78 11.22
CA LEU A 216 -9.73 6.77 11.39
C LEU A 216 -8.53 7.36 12.15
N HIS A 217 -8.77 7.67 13.42
CA HIS A 217 -7.81 8.27 14.33
C HIS A 217 -8.05 7.78 15.76
N HIS A 218 -6.99 7.59 16.55
CA HIS A 218 -7.11 7.08 17.91
C HIS A 218 -7.85 8.04 18.85
N GLU A 219 -7.72 9.36 18.68
CA GLU A 219 -8.46 10.35 19.48
C GLU A 219 -9.96 10.29 19.20
N SER A 220 -10.36 10.07 17.94
CA SER A 220 -11.77 9.87 17.59
C SER A 220 -12.35 8.66 18.34
N ALA A 221 -11.67 7.53 18.30
CA ALA A 221 -12.10 6.33 19.03
C ALA A 221 -12.14 6.54 20.54
N TYR A 222 -11.15 7.22 21.11
CA TYR A 222 -11.12 7.55 22.53
C TYR A 222 -12.39 8.29 22.97
N LEU A 223 -12.85 9.29 22.22
CA LEU A 223 -14.05 10.06 22.52
C LEU A 223 -15.36 9.27 22.29
N LEU A 224 -15.33 8.24 21.46
CA LEU A 224 -16.51 7.42 21.14
C LEU A 224 -16.77 6.32 22.19
N VAL A 225 -15.78 5.94 23.00
CA VAL A 225 -15.95 4.89 24.02
C VAL A 225 -17.11 5.21 24.96
N ASP A 226 -17.21 6.43 25.48
CA ASP A 226 -18.23 6.83 26.44
C ASP A 226 -19.66 6.74 25.89
N LYS A 227 -19.83 6.63 24.56
CA LYS A 227 -21.12 6.51 23.89
C LYS A 227 -21.58 5.05 23.71
N VAL A 228 -20.64 4.09 23.73
CA VAL A 228 -20.93 2.66 23.55
C VAL A 228 -20.71 1.85 24.83
N LEU A 229 -19.94 2.38 25.77
CA LEU A 229 -19.63 1.69 27.02
C LEU A 229 -20.81 1.76 27.99
N THR A 230 -21.28 0.61 28.42
CA THR A 230 -22.29 0.43 29.48
C THR A 230 -21.72 -0.46 30.58
N GLU A 231 -22.47 -0.65 31.69
CA GLU A 231 -22.09 -1.60 32.72
C GLU A 231 -22.02 -3.04 32.21
N GLN A 232 -22.86 -3.37 31.20
CA GLN A 232 -22.95 -4.71 30.61
C GLN A 232 -21.92 -4.97 29.52
N THR A 233 -21.29 -3.92 28.96
CA THR A 233 -20.35 -4.08 27.84
C THR A 233 -19.19 -4.99 28.21
N GLN A 234 -19.06 -6.11 27.54
CA GLN A 234 -18.04 -7.15 27.76
C GLN A 234 -16.87 -7.04 26.77
N ALA A 235 -17.15 -6.53 25.56
CA ALA A 235 -16.11 -6.37 24.55
C ALA A 235 -16.39 -5.19 23.61
N ILE A 236 -15.32 -4.65 23.01
CA ILE A 236 -15.39 -3.64 21.95
C ILE A 236 -14.59 -4.13 20.75
N VAL A 237 -15.26 -4.31 19.62
CA VAL A 237 -14.63 -4.58 18.33
C VAL A 237 -14.27 -3.26 17.67
N CYS A 238 -13.00 -3.06 17.36
CA CYS A 238 -12.51 -1.87 16.68
C CYS A 238 -12.24 -2.17 15.21
N ALA A 239 -12.72 -1.31 14.33
CA ALA A 239 -12.51 -1.48 12.89
C ALA A 239 -11.03 -1.38 12.46
N SER A 240 -10.13 -0.93 13.32
CA SER A 240 -8.69 -0.92 13.09
C SER A 240 -7.89 -0.91 14.39
N ASP A 241 -6.61 -1.28 14.31
CA ASP A 241 -5.69 -1.19 15.44
C ASP A 241 -5.45 0.26 15.91
N THR A 242 -5.54 1.22 14.99
CA THR A 242 -5.47 2.65 15.34
C THR A 242 -6.64 3.06 16.26
N LEU A 243 -7.85 2.58 15.97
CA LEU A 243 -9.01 2.82 16.84
C LEU A 243 -8.88 2.07 18.16
N ALA A 244 -8.39 0.83 18.13
CA ALA A 244 -8.19 0.02 19.33
C ALA A 244 -7.25 0.70 20.35
N LEU A 245 -6.20 1.41 19.91
CA LEU A 245 -5.33 2.20 20.78
C LEU A 245 -6.11 3.26 21.58
N GLY A 246 -7.01 3.99 20.91
CA GLY A 246 -7.84 5.00 21.55
C GLY A 246 -8.82 4.40 22.57
N VAL A 247 -9.44 3.28 22.19
CA VAL A 247 -10.35 2.52 23.06
C VAL A 247 -9.63 2.02 24.32
N ILE A 248 -8.48 1.36 24.15
CA ILE A 248 -7.70 0.82 25.28
C ILE A 248 -7.31 1.96 26.24
N LYS A 249 -6.79 3.07 25.70
CA LYS A 249 -6.44 4.22 26.52
C LYS A 249 -7.63 4.71 27.35
N ARG A 250 -8.82 4.84 26.76
CA ARG A 250 -10.01 5.31 27.47
C ARG A 250 -10.49 4.31 28.53
N LEU A 251 -10.49 3.03 28.21
CA LEU A 251 -10.88 1.97 29.17
C LEU A 251 -9.94 1.94 30.39
N GLN A 252 -8.63 2.10 30.20
CA GLN A 252 -7.67 2.20 31.29
C GLN A 252 -7.95 3.37 32.22
N GLU A 253 -8.26 4.57 31.66
CA GLU A 253 -8.63 5.74 32.46
C GLU A 253 -9.93 5.54 33.25
N LEU A 254 -10.87 4.78 32.70
CA LEU A 254 -12.14 4.41 33.33
C LEU A 254 -12.03 3.21 34.26
N GLN A 255 -10.84 2.58 34.37
CA GLN A 255 -10.60 1.37 35.17
C GLN A 255 -11.50 0.20 34.74
N ARG A 256 -11.80 0.08 33.42
CA ARG A 256 -12.60 -0.97 32.80
C ARG A 256 -11.69 -2.00 32.11
N ASP A 257 -10.75 -2.58 32.89
CA ASP A 257 -9.84 -3.63 32.41
C ASP A 257 -10.54 -4.97 32.15
N ASP A 258 -11.80 -5.08 32.54
CA ASP A 258 -12.70 -6.22 32.30
C ASP A 258 -13.18 -6.28 30.83
N VAL A 259 -13.15 -5.18 30.08
CA VAL A 259 -13.66 -5.11 28.72
C VAL A 259 -12.60 -5.59 27.72
N VAL A 260 -12.94 -6.63 26.95
CA VAL A 260 -12.04 -7.20 25.93
C VAL A 260 -12.05 -6.32 24.69
N VAL A 261 -10.87 -5.94 24.18
CA VAL A 261 -10.74 -5.15 22.96
C VAL A 261 -10.18 -6.01 21.83
N THR A 262 -10.78 -5.92 20.65
CA THR A 262 -10.21 -6.48 19.42
C THR A 262 -9.91 -5.39 18.42
N GLY A 263 -8.94 -5.65 17.53
CA GLY A 263 -8.55 -4.72 16.47
C GLY A 263 -8.39 -5.42 15.12
N VAL A 264 -8.11 -4.63 14.11
CA VAL A 264 -7.81 -5.09 12.75
C VAL A 264 -6.56 -4.37 12.25
N GLY A 265 -5.53 -5.13 11.91
CA GLY A 265 -4.27 -4.58 11.42
C GLY A 265 -3.05 -5.47 11.66
N GLY A 266 -3.12 -6.37 12.64
CA GLY A 266 -1.99 -7.21 13.04
C GLY A 266 -0.78 -6.35 13.47
N ASN A 267 -1.02 -5.24 14.20
CA ASN A 267 0.04 -4.32 14.59
C ASN A 267 0.91 -4.93 15.68
N GLU A 268 2.18 -5.19 15.37
CA GLU A 268 3.14 -5.85 16.26
C GLU A 268 3.40 -5.02 17.53
N LEU A 269 3.47 -3.70 17.42
CA LEU A 269 3.67 -2.82 18.57
C LEU A 269 2.45 -2.83 19.50
N LEU A 270 1.24 -2.82 18.93
CA LEU A 270 0.01 -2.91 19.72
C LEU A 270 -0.03 -4.23 20.51
N SER A 271 0.25 -5.35 19.84
CA SER A 271 0.29 -6.67 20.48
C SER A 271 1.42 -6.80 21.51
N PHE A 272 2.56 -6.14 21.30
CA PHE A 272 3.65 -6.08 22.27
C PHE A 272 3.28 -5.32 23.54
N LEU A 273 2.63 -4.15 23.39
CA LEU A 273 2.22 -3.32 24.51
C LEU A 273 1.00 -3.88 25.26
N PHE A 274 0.10 -4.53 24.52
CA PHE A 274 -1.16 -5.07 25.04
C PHE A 274 -1.32 -6.53 24.62
N PRO A 275 -0.66 -7.49 25.32
CA PRO A 275 -0.62 -8.90 24.91
C PRO A 275 -1.99 -9.60 24.86
N ASN A 276 -2.99 -9.05 25.55
CA ASN A 276 -4.34 -9.60 25.59
C ASN A 276 -5.23 -9.15 24.42
N ILE A 277 -4.76 -8.23 23.57
CA ILE A 277 -5.52 -7.78 22.41
C ILE A 277 -5.51 -8.87 21.33
N PHE A 278 -6.68 -9.12 20.76
CA PHE A 278 -6.81 -9.91 19.54
C PHE A 278 -6.90 -8.96 18.34
N SER A 279 -5.85 -8.88 17.55
CA SER A 279 -5.84 -8.09 16.32
C SER A 279 -5.79 -9.01 15.10
N VAL A 280 -6.80 -8.91 14.24
CA VAL A 280 -6.86 -9.67 12.98
C VAL A 280 -5.92 -9.04 11.97
N ASP A 281 -5.05 -9.82 11.34
CA ASP A 281 -4.19 -9.35 10.25
C ASP A 281 -4.91 -9.51 8.90
N PRO A 282 -5.24 -8.42 8.19
CA PRO A 282 -5.87 -8.49 6.87
C PRO A 282 -4.96 -9.03 5.75
N GLY A 283 -3.68 -9.26 6.01
CA GLY A 283 -2.71 -9.67 5.01
C GLY A 283 -2.14 -8.49 4.20
N TYR A 284 -1.83 -7.39 4.87
CA TYR A 284 -1.28 -6.19 4.17
C TYR A 284 0.04 -6.47 3.45
N ARG A 285 0.94 -7.27 4.05
CA ARG A 285 2.23 -7.63 3.45
C ARG A 285 2.03 -8.50 2.20
N GLU A 286 1.14 -9.47 2.30
CA GLU A 286 0.77 -10.38 1.22
C GLU A 286 0.14 -9.62 0.06
N ALA A 287 -0.81 -8.75 0.34
CA ALA A 287 -1.43 -7.89 -0.67
C ALA A 287 -0.41 -6.97 -1.35
N GLY A 288 0.52 -6.40 -0.58
CA GLY A 288 1.61 -5.59 -1.15
C GLY A 288 2.50 -6.39 -2.11
N LYS A 289 2.88 -7.61 -1.71
CA LYS A 289 3.65 -8.51 -2.58
C LYS A 289 2.87 -8.86 -3.85
N LEU A 290 1.60 -9.26 -3.71
CA LEU A 290 0.73 -9.58 -4.85
C LEU A 290 0.58 -8.40 -5.81
N ALA A 291 0.41 -7.17 -5.28
CA ALA A 291 0.29 -5.98 -6.11
C ALA A 291 1.57 -5.68 -6.92
N ALA A 292 2.73 -5.86 -6.31
CA ALA A 292 4.00 -5.68 -7.00
C ALA A 292 4.23 -6.76 -8.06
N ASP A 293 3.99 -8.03 -7.73
CA ASP A 293 4.13 -9.15 -8.66
C ASP A 293 3.19 -8.96 -9.86
N LEU A 294 1.92 -8.61 -9.62
CA LEU A 294 0.94 -8.36 -10.67
C LEU A 294 1.34 -7.20 -11.59
N LEU A 295 1.85 -6.08 -11.02
CA LEU A 295 2.33 -4.97 -11.84
C LEU A 295 3.55 -5.38 -12.68
N ILE A 296 4.50 -6.14 -12.11
CA ILE A 296 5.66 -6.64 -12.82
C ILE A 296 5.23 -7.55 -13.99
N GLU A 297 4.26 -8.43 -13.78
CA GLU A 297 3.69 -9.29 -14.82
C GLU A 297 3.07 -8.46 -15.94
N GLN A 298 2.27 -7.45 -15.63
CA GLN A 298 1.70 -6.52 -16.62
C GLN A 298 2.79 -5.80 -17.43
N LEU A 299 3.88 -5.40 -16.78
CA LEU A 299 4.98 -4.69 -17.46
C LEU A 299 5.86 -5.60 -18.33
N CYS A 300 5.89 -6.90 -18.07
CA CYS A 300 6.68 -7.88 -18.79
C CYS A 300 5.85 -8.71 -19.80
N GLY A 301 4.55 -8.79 -19.61
CA GLY A 301 3.63 -9.64 -20.37
C GLY A 301 3.03 -8.94 -21.59
N SER A 302 2.46 -9.75 -22.48
CA SER A 302 1.63 -9.30 -23.61
C SER A 302 0.13 -9.44 -23.34
N ASP A 303 -0.25 -10.09 -22.25
CA ASP A 303 -1.64 -10.23 -21.83
C ASP A 303 -2.03 -9.04 -20.95
N HIS A 304 -3.05 -8.31 -21.38
CA HIS A 304 -3.57 -7.12 -20.72
C HIS A 304 -4.92 -7.37 -20.03
N SER A 305 -5.25 -8.62 -19.72
CA SER A 305 -6.46 -8.94 -18.95
C SER A 305 -6.36 -8.34 -17.53
N CYS A 306 -7.48 -7.78 -17.05
CA CYS A 306 -7.57 -7.31 -15.68
C CYS A 306 -7.66 -8.49 -14.72
N VAL A 307 -6.92 -8.42 -13.62
CA VAL A 307 -6.91 -9.42 -12.54
C VAL A 307 -7.47 -8.80 -11.27
N HIS A 308 -8.45 -9.46 -10.67
CA HIS A 308 -9.08 -9.01 -9.43
C HIS A 308 -8.91 -10.06 -8.35
N LEU A 309 -8.27 -9.69 -7.25
CA LEU A 309 -7.96 -10.58 -6.14
C LEU A 309 -8.52 -10.02 -4.83
N THR A 310 -8.93 -10.90 -3.93
CA THR A 310 -9.28 -10.54 -2.55
C THR A 310 -8.27 -11.19 -1.61
N GLN A 311 -7.54 -10.37 -0.87
CA GLN A 311 -6.62 -10.84 0.16
C GLN A 311 -7.41 -11.25 1.40
N MET A 312 -7.33 -12.53 1.73
CA MET A 312 -7.94 -13.09 2.92
C MET A 312 -7.13 -12.77 4.18
N PRO A 313 -7.78 -12.65 5.35
CA PRO A 313 -7.10 -12.46 6.62
C PRO A 313 -6.09 -13.58 6.89
N VAL A 314 -4.91 -13.22 7.38
CA VAL A 314 -3.84 -14.16 7.69
C VAL A 314 -4.09 -14.79 9.06
N SER A 315 -3.93 -16.09 9.18
CA SER A 315 -3.91 -16.79 10.47
C SER A 315 -2.50 -16.66 11.07
N ARG A 316 -2.40 -16.06 12.23
CA ARG A 316 -1.18 -16.04 13.05
C ARG A 316 -1.33 -16.96 14.23
#